data_73b2db567758973ba924f58e3c0926f2
#
_entry.id   73b2db567758973ba924f58e3c0926f2
#
_cell.length_a   1.000
_cell.length_b   1.000
_cell.length_c   1.000
_cell.angle_alpha   90.00
_cell.angle_beta   90.00
_cell.angle_gamma   90.00
#
_symmetry.space_group_name_H-M   'P 1'
#
loop_
_entity.id
_entity.type
_entity.pdbx_description
1 polymer ?
#
loop_
_entity_poly.entity_id
_entity_poly.type
_entity_poly.pdbx_seq_one_letter_code
_entity_poly.pdbx_strand_id
1 'polypeptide(L)'
;MKPQPSPLSSGAIDIVVAIGADDDLDWPPAIRHALAAHRVVHVPWPRLTAAYLDTLSPDTVVTPLLGAQFDAVEAAAWLGSSGYDGRLVVMVARPLPDSRLVRDEISAAGGGLRVDMHFCN
;
A
#
# COMPACT_ATOMS: atom_id res chain seq x y z
N MET A 1 -13.01 -23.94 10.04
CA MET A 1 -12.24 -22.87 10.70
C MET A 1 -11.62 -21.98 9.66
N LYS A 2 -11.77 -20.69 9.83
CA LYS A 2 -11.19 -19.74 8.89
C LYS A 2 -9.71 -19.53 9.18
N PRO A 3 -8.86 -19.48 8.16
CA PRO A 3 -7.47 -19.13 8.39
C PRO A 3 -7.37 -17.69 8.87
N GLN A 4 -6.31 -17.39 9.59
CA GLN A 4 -6.02 -16.04 10.01
C GLN A 4 -5.77 -15.18 8.78
N PRO A 5 -6.36 -13.98 8.69
CA PRO A 5 -6.02 -13.09 7.60
C PRO A 5 -4.57 -12.64 7.73
N SER A 6 -3.91 -12.46 6.59
CA SER A 6 -2.56 -11.92 6.59
C SER A 6 -2.62 -10.43 6.92
N PRO A 7 -1.48 -9.79 7.26
CA PRO A 7 -1.46 -8.35 7.50
C PRO A 7 -1.86 -7.51 6.29
N LEU A 8 -1.87 -8.10 5.09
CA LEU A 8 -2.26 -7.41 3.87
C LEU A 8 -3.70 -7.69 3.46
N SER A 9 -4.41 -8.51 4.22
CA SER A 9 -5.76 -8.93 3.91
C SER A 9 -6.72 -8.48 4.99
N SER A 10 -7.88 -7.96 4.62
CA SER A 10 -8.88 -7.51 5.59
C SER A 10 -10.24 -8.17 5.40
N GLY A 11 -10.34 -9.17 4.53
CA GLY A 11 -11.62 -9.81 4.29
C GLY A 11 -11.51 -11.06 3.46
N ALA A 12 -12.66 -11.55 3.01
CA ALA A 12 -12.74 -12.77 2.24
C ALA A 12 -12.18 -12.63 0.83
N ILE A 13 -12.16 -11.42 0.29
CA ILE A 13 -11.62 -11.14 -1.04
C ILE A 13 -10.37 -10.29 -0.86
N ASP A 14 -9.25 -10.88 -1.23
CA ASP A 14 -7.96 -10.27 -0.98
C ASP A 14 -7.43 -9.56 -2.23
N ILE A 15 -8.15 -8.53 -2.65
CA ILE A 15 -7.63 -7.70 -3.73
C ILE A 15 -6.76 -6.64 -3.09
N VAL A 16 -5.50 -6.66 -3.46
CA VAL A 16 -4.50 -5.70 -3.01
C VAL A 16 -4.02 -4.93 -4.23
N VAL A 17 -4.10 -3.61 -4.17
CA VAL A 17 -3.54 -2.76 -5.21
C VAL A 17 -2.15 -2.34 -4.77
N ALA A 18 -1.14 -2.70 -5.56
CA ALA A 18 0.24 -2.33 -5.30
C ALA A 18 0.62 -1.19 -6.25
N ILE A 19 0.92 -0.02 -5.68
CA ILE A 19 1.26 1.16 -6.46
C ILE A 19 2.76 1.26 -6.60
N GLY A 20 3.21 1.68 -7.77
CA GLY A 20 4.58 2.14 -7.94
C GLY A 20 5.29 1.50 -9.10
N ALA A 21 5.52 0.22 -9.06
CA ALA A 21 6.24 -0.46 -10.12
C ALA A 21 5.30 -0.83 -11.26
N ASP A 22 5.79 -0.79 -12.50
CA ASP A 22 5.05 -1.29 -13.64
C ASP A 22 4.86 -2.80 -13.53
N ASP A 23 5.82 -3.46 -12.90
CA ASP A 23 5.76 -4.88 -12.60
C ASP A 23 6.53 -5.11 -11.29
N ASP A 24 6.48 -6.34 -10.80
CA ASP A 24 7.09 -6.67 -9.53
C ASP A 24 8.62 -6.79 -9.60
N LEU A 25 9.23 -6.61 -10.76
CA LEU A 25 10.69 -6.61 -10.87
C LEU A 25 11.32 -5.38 -10.23
N ASP A 26 10.57 -4.28 -10.17
CA ASP A 26 11.06 -3.04 -9.56
C ASP A 26 10.98 -3.05 -8.04
N TRP A 27 10.33 -4.07 -7.48
CA TRP A 27 10.18 -4.16 -6.04
C TRP A 27 11.33 -4.94 -5.42
N PRO A 28 11.79 -4.59 -4.23
CA PRO A 28 12.77 -5.40 -3.52
C PRO A 28 12.27 -6.83 -3.32
N PRO A 29 13.17 -7.83 -3.32
CA PRO A 29 12.76 -9.23 -3.17
C PRO A 29 11.93 -9.50 -1.91
N ALA A 30 12.23 -8.84 -0.81
CA ALA A 30 11.47 -9.03 0.42
C ALA A 30 10.01 -8.60 0.26
N ILE A 31 9.78 -7.49 -0.45
CA ILE A 31 8.43 -7.00 -0.69
C ILE A 31 7.69 -7.93 -1.65
N ARG A 32 8.35 -8.37 -2.73
CA ARG A 32 7.74 -9.31 -3.67
C ARG A 32 7.32 -10.59 -2.96
N HIS A 33 8.16 -11.08 -2.07
CA HIS A 33 7.84 -12.28 -1.30
C HIS A 33 6.63 -12.07 -0.40
N ALA A 34 6.56 -10.93 0.27
CA ALA A 34 5.44 -10.62 1.14
C ALA A 34 4.10 -10.54 0.39
N LEU A 35 4.13 -10.12 -0.87
CA LEU A 35 2.92 -9.98 -1.68
C LEU A 35 2.52 -11.26 -2.40
N ALA A 36 3.38 -12.27 -2.46
CA ALA A 36 3.18 -13.44 -3.31
C ALA A 36 1.95 -14.27 -2.95
N ALA A 37 1.51 -14.23 -1.68
CA ALA A 37 0.36 -15.00 -1.22
C ALA A 37 -0.99 -14.32 -1.48
N HIS A 38 -1.00 -13.14 -2.09
CA HIS A 38 -2.20 -12.34 -2.28
C HIS A 38 -2.50 -12.12 -3.75
N ARG A 39 -3.77 -11.84 -4.04
CA ARG A 39 -4.15 -11.39 -5.36
C ARG A 39 -3.76 -9.91 -5.50
N VAL A 40 -2.67 -9.65 -6.18
CA VAL A 40 -2.11 -8.31 -6.26
C VAL A 40 -2.31 -7.76 -7.66
N VAL A 41 -2.85 -6.55 -7.74
CA VAL A 41 -2.95 -5.81 -8.99
C VAL A 41 -1.91 -4.70 -8.93
N HIS A 42 -0.92 -4.76 -9.80
CA HIS A 42 0.13 -3.74 -9.86
C HIS A 42 -0.34 -2.58 -10.72
N VAL A 43 -0.31 -1.38 -10.16
CA VAL A 43 -0.74 -0.17 -10.86
C VAL A 43 0.39 0.84 -10.83
N PRO A 44 0.95 1.20 -11.97
CA PRO A 44 1.94 2.26 -12.03
C PRO A 44 1.33 3.57 -11.53
N TRP A 45 2.14 4.35 -10.83
CA TRP A 45 1.66 5.61 -10.25
C TRP A 45 0.97 6.52 -11.27
N PRO A 46 1.53 6.74 -12.48
CA PRO A 46 0.86 7.61 -13.44
C PRO A 46 -0.46 7.08 -13.98
N ARG A 47 -0.73 5.78 -13.83
CA ARG A 47 -1.97 5.18 -14.33
C ARG A 47 -3.03 5.03 -13.27
N LEU A 48 -2.72 5.39 -12.04
CA LEU A 48 -3.68 5.28 -10.95
C LEU A 48 -4.66 6.42 -11.03
N THR A 49 -5.95 6.09 -11.18
CA THR A 49 -7.04 7.08 -11.23
C THR A 49 -8.09 6.70 -10.21
N ALA A 50 -8.89 7.68 -9.80
CA ALA A 50 -9.98 7.44 -8.86
C ALA A 50 -10.99 6.44 -9.45
N ALA A 51 -11.29 6.53 -10.73
CA ALA A 51 -12.23 5.61 -11.38
C ALA A 51 -11.70 4.18 -11.39
N TYR A 52 -10.41 4.01 -11.65
CA TYR A 52 -9.80 2.68 -11.64
C TYR A 52 -9.81 2.08 -10.24
N LEU A 53 -9.47 2.90 -9.24
CA LEU A 53 -9.50 2.47 -7.85
C LEU A 53 -10.91 2.05 -7.43
N ASP A 54 -11.92 2.84 -7.80
CA ASP A 54 -13.32 2.50 -7.51
C ASP A 54 -13.74 1.18 -8.17
N THR A 55 -13.29 0.94 -9.39
CA THR A 55 -13.61 -0.29 -10.12
C THR A 55 -13.06 -1.51 -9.39
N LEU A 56 -11.85 -1.41 -8.86
CA LEU A 56 -11.22 -2.52 -8.13
C LEU A 56 -11.75 -2.65 -6.71
N SER A 57 -12.17 -1.55 -6.09
CA SER A 57 -12.63 -1.49 -4.70
C SER A 57 -11.73 -2.27 -3.75
N PRO A 58 -10.42 -1.99 -3.72
CA PRO A 58 -9.53 -2.78 -2.87
C PRO A 58 -9.71 -2.41 -1.40
N ASP A 59 -9.61 -3.42 -0.54
CA ASP A 59 -9.57 -3.18 0.90
C ASP A 59 -8.22 -2.63 1.33
N THR A 60 -7.19 -2.94 0.58
CA THR A 60 -5.81 -2.58 0.93
C THR A 60 -5.10 -2.06 -0.30
N VAL A 61 -4.40 -0.96 -0.11
CA VAL A 61 -3.47 -0.42 -1.09
C VAL A 61 -2.08 -0.51 -0.49
N VAL A 62 -1.13 -1.00 -1.26
CA VAL A 62 0.25 -1.16 -0.83
C VAL A 62 1.13 -0.21 -1.62
N THR A 63 2.03 0.46 -0.92
CA THR A 63 2.99 1.36 -1.55
C THR A 63 4.36 1.15 -0.90
N PRO A 64 5.46 1.34 -1.64
CA PRO A 64 6.76 1.45 -1.00
C PRO A 64 6.84 2.79 -0.27
N LEU A 65 7.71 2.87 0.73
CA LEU A 65 7.94 4.14 1.43
C LEU A 65 8.49 5.19 0.47
N LEU A 66 9.46 4.79 -0.34
CA LEU A 66 10.07 5.65 -1.35
C LEU A 66 10.01 4.95 -2.70
N GLY A 67 9.29 5.53 -3.63
CA GLY A 67 9.24 5.04 -5.00
C GLY A 67 10.09 5.90 -5.92
N ALA A 68 10.19 5.48 -7.17
CA ALA A 68 10.98 6.20 -8.17
C ALA A 68 10.33 7.52 -8.60
N GLN A 69 9.01 7.60 -8.56
CA GLN A 69 8.25 8.75 -9.06
C GLN A 69 7.39 9.40 -7.99
N PHE A 70 7.30 8.80 -6.81
CA PHE A 70 6.44 9.27 -5.73
C PHE A 70 6.92 8.66 -4.43
N ASP A 71 6.37 9.11 -3.31
CA ASP A 71 6.60 8.50 -2.01
C ASP A 71 5.27 8.18 -1.32
N ALA A 72 5.35 7.56 -0.16
CA ALA A 72 4.16 7.15 0.57
C ALA A 72 3.30 8.34 1.03
N VAL A 73 3.92 9.48 1.30
CA VAL A 73 3.18 10.70 1.69
C VAL A 73 2.34 11.18 0.51
N GLU A 74 2.91 11.21 -0.68
CA GLU A 74 2.18 11.60 -1.88
C GLU A 74 1.04 10.62 -2.18
N ALA A 75 1.32 9.32 -2.05
CA ALA A 75 0.30 8.30 -2.27
C ALA A 75 -0.86 8.46 -1.29
N ALA A 76 -0.55 8.69 -0.01
CA ALA A 76 -1.57 8.88 1.01
C ALA A 76 -2.41 10.13 0.74
N ALA A 77 -1.77 11.23 0.37
CA ALA A 77 -2.47 12.47 0.05
C ALA A 77 -3.43 12.28 -1.12
N TRP A 78 -2.99 11.57 -2.15
CA TRP A 78 -3.83 11.30 -3.32
C TRP A 78 -5.00 10.40 -2.94
N LEU A 79 -4.75 9.34 -2.18
CA LEU A 79 -5.80 8.41 -1.75
C LEU A 79 -6.85 9.14 -0.90
N GLY A 80 -6.40 9.96 0.04
CA GLY A 80 -7.32 10.74 0.88
C GLY A 80 -8.18 11.69 0.07
N SER A 81 -7.59 12.38 -0.90
CA SER A 81 -8.34 13.32 -1.74
C SER A 81 -9.26 12.61 -2.72
N SER A 82 -8.99 11.35 -3.03
CA SER A 82 -9.84 10.54 -3.91
C SER A 82 -10.98 9.86 -3.17
N GLY A 83 -11.08 10.03 -1.87
CA GLY A 83 -12.14 9.42 -1.08
C GLY A 83 -11.92 7.97 -0.72
N TYR A 84 -10.70 7.47 -0.81
CA TYR A 84 -10.38 6.10 -0.43
C TYR A 84 -10.54 5.94 1.08
N ASP A 85 -11.31 4.95 1.51
CA ASP A 85 -11.60 4.71 2.92
C ASP A 85 -11.03 3.39 3.44
N GLY A 86 -10.23 2.71 2.64
CA GLY A 86 -9.57 1.47 3.06
C GLY A 86 -8.27 1.74 3.80
N ARG A 87 -7.40 0.75 3.74
CA ARG A 87 -6.13 0.75 4.47
C ARG A 87 -4.97 0.93 3.50
N LEU A 88 -4.00 1.72 3.90
CA LEU A 88 -2.74 1.85 3.18
C LEU A 88 -1.64 1.11 3.96
N VAL A 89 -1.00 0.17 3.31
CA VAL A 89 0.15 -0.54 3.87
C VAL A 89 1.40 0.01 3.20
N VAL A 90 2.32 0.51 4.02
CA VAL A 90 3.60 1.01 3.54
C VAL A 90 4.64 -0.08 3.75
N MET A 91 5.22 -0.56 2.66
CA MET A 91 6.23 -1.61 2.70
C MET A 91 7.60 -0.99 2.90
N VAL A 92 8.28 -1.40 3.94
CA VAL A 92 9.58 -0.86 4.32
C VAL A 92 10.59 -1.98 4.32
N ALA A 93 11.60 -1.88 3.46
CA ALA A 93 12.60 -2.93 3.33
C ALA A 93 13.69 -2.88 4.40
N ARG A 94 13.78 -1.77 5.12
CA ARG A 94 14.81 -1.57 6.15
C ARG A 94 14.17 -1.01 7.40
N PRO A 95 14.71 -1.29 8.58
CA PRO A 95 14.23 -0.65 9.80
C PRO A 95 14.33 0.87 9.72
N LEU A 96 13.34 1.54 10.27
CA LEU A 96 13.31 3.00 10.34
C LEU A 96 13.41 3.45 11.79
N PRO A 97 14.27 4.43 12.10
CA PRO A 97 14.12 5.12 13.36
C PRO A 97 12.80 5.90 13.32
N ASP A 98 12.15 6.01 14.45
CA ASP A 98 10.90 6.79 14.57
C ASP A 98 9.82 6.40 13.56
N SER A 99 9.62 5.10 13.35
CA SER A 99 8.63 4.62 12.39
C SER A 99 7.22 5.09 12.70
N ARG A 100 6.90 5.27 13.99
CA ARG A 100 5.59 5.79 14.39
C ARG A 100 5.37 7.22 13.87
N LEU A 101 6.40 8.05 13.96
CA LEU A 101 6.31 9.43 13.47
C LEU A 101 6.10 9.46 11.96
N VAL A 102 6.82 8.61 11.23
CA VAL A 102 6.67 8.50 9.78
C VAL A 102 5.26 8.05 9.43
N ARG A 103 4.75 7.03 10.13
CA ARG A 103 3.38 6.57 9.92
C ARG A 103 2.37 7.68 10.16
N ASP A 104 2.55 8.44 11.24
CA ASP A 104 1.61 9.50 11.58
C ASP A 104 1.62 10.62 10.54
N GLU A 105 2.79 10.95 9.98
CA GLU A 105 2.89 11.90 8.88
C GLU A 105 2.14 11.42 7.64
N ILE A 106 2.30 10.16 7.30
CA ILE A 106 1.63 9.59 6.13
C ILE A 106 0.12 9.60 6.34
N SER A 107 -0.33 9.17 7.52
CA SER A 107 -1.76 9.18 7.86
C SER A 107 -2.35 10.59 7.78
N ALA A 108 -1.64 11.57 8.32
CA ALA A 108 -2.10 12.95 8.31
C ALA A 108 -2.19 13.51 6.88
N ALA A 109 -1.24 13.17 6.03
CA ALA A 109 -1.27 13.59 4.63
C ALA A 109 -2.51 13.06 3.91
N GLY A 110 -3.00 11.89 4.30
CA GLY A 110 -4.21 11.29 3.75
C GLY A 110 -5.49 11.68 4.49
N GLY A 111 -5.47 12.71 5.33
CA GLY A 111 -6.65 13.16 6.03
C GLY A 111 -7.14 12.21 7.12
N GLY A 112 -6.24 11.47 7.73
CA GLY A 112 -6.58 10.47 8.74
C GLY A 112 -6.71 9.06 8.18
N LEU A 113 -6.16 8.83 7.00
CA LEU A 113 -6.15 7.52 6.37
C LEU A 113 -5.50 6.48 7.29
N ARG A 114 -6.09 5.28 7.35
CA ARG A 114 -5.47 4.19 8.10
C ARG A 114 -4.20 3.74 7.42
N VAL A 115 -3.09 3.80 8.15
CA VAL A 115 -1.77 3.46 7.63
C VAL A 115 -1.12 2.44 8.53
N ASP A 116 -0.66 1.35 7.94
CA ASP A 116 0.15 0.34 8.61
C ASP A 116 1.51 0.26 7.95
N MET A 117 2.55 0.15 8.75
CA MET A 117 3.90 -0.04 8.26
C MET A 117 4.23 -1.52 8.31
N HIS A 118 4.71 -2.07 7.21
CA HIS A 118 5.10 -3.47 7.15
C HIS A 118 6.59 -3.56 6.83
N PHE A 119 7.35 -4.11 7.77
CA PHE A 119 8.79 -4.23 7.63
C PHE A 119 9.14 -5.61 7.08
N CYS A 120 9.78 -5.63 5.93
CA CYS A 120 10.15 -6.85 5.22
C CYS A 120 11.64 -7.09 5.41
N ASN A 121 12.00 -7.88 6.40
CA ASN A 121 13.41 -8.22 6.64
C ASN A 121 13.72 -9.62 6.12
#